data_c915c930c398fc2db49f3287b53252e0
#
_entry.id   c915c930c398fc2db49f3287b53252e0
#
_cell.length_a   1.000
_cell.length_b   1.000
_cell.length_c   1.000
_cell.angle_alpha   90.00
_cell.angle_beta   90.00
_cell.angle_gamma   90.00
#
_symmetry.space_group_name_H-M   'P 1'
#
loop_
_entity.id
_entity.type
_entity.pdbx_description
1 polymer ?
#
loop_
_entity_poly.entity_id
_entity_poly.type
_entity_poly.pdbx_seq_one_letter_code
_entity_poly.pdbx_strand_id
1 'polypeptide(L)'
;GMAPAMIMAFSSASSVGALPLNLECAEKLGARKEVASFVLPLGATINMDGTAIYQGVCAVFIASCYGINLTLSQQIVIILTAVLASVGTAGVPGSGMIMLAMVLQSVGLPVEGIALVAGIDRLFDMGRTTVNITGDAACAVIVSHLEDKRLKKA
;
A
#
# COMPACT_ATOMS: atom_id res chain seq x y z
N GLY A 1 18.60 6.28 -3.59
CA GLY A 1 18.90 5.34 -2.49
C GLY A 1 18.00 4.11 -2.47
N MET A 2 16.70 4.22 -2.85
CA MET A 2 15.70 3.13 -2.73
C MET A 2 15.70 2.08 -3.86
N ALA A 3 16.43 2.28 -4.95
CA ALA A 3 16.33 1.43 -6.13
C ALA A 3 16.43 -0.09 -5.87
N PRO A 4 17.35 -0.60 -5.04
CA PRO A 4 17.43 -2.04 -4.77
C PRO A 4 16.16 -2.60 -4.12
N ALA A 5 15.62 -1.90 -3.12
CA ALA A 5 14.38 -2.30 -2.45
C ALA A 5 13.17 -2.21 -3.39
N MET A 6 13.08 -1.15 -4.21
CA MET A 6 12.00 -0.98 -5.19
C MET A 6 12.01 -2.08 -6.27
N ILE A 7 13.18 -2.44 -6.78
CA ILE A 7 13.31 -3.54 -7.76
C ILE A 7 12.88 -4.87 -7.13
N MET A 8 13.30 -5.14 -5.90
CA MET A 8 12.89 -6.36 -5.17
C MET A 8 11.39 -6.38 -4.91
N ALA A 9 10.80 -5.27 -4.48
CA ALA A 9 9.36 -5.15 -4.26
C ALA A 9 8.57 -5.35 -5.56
N PHE A 10 9.01 -4.70 -6.62
CA PHE A 10 8.39 -4.85 -7.94
C PHE A 10 8.45 -6.29 -8.45
N SER A 11 9.60 -6.95 -8.36
CA SER A 11 9.76 -8.32 -8.88
C SER A 11 9.03 -9.37 -8.04
N SER A 12 9.01 -9.22 -6.71
CA SER A 12 8.39 -10.18 -5.79
C SER A 12 6.89 -9.93 -5.56
N ALA A 13 6.43 -8.68 -5.72
CA ALA A 13 5.12 -8.20 -5.27
C ALA A 13 4.86 -8.52 -3.79
N SER A 14 5.90 -8.44 -2.94
CA SER A 14 5.82 -8.73 -1.52
C SER A 14 6.57 -7.70 -0.69
N SER A 15 5.85 -6.93 0.13
CA SER A 15 6.46 -5.98 1.08
C SER A 15 7.31 -6.70 2.11
N VAL A 16 6.85 -7.87 2.57
CA VAL A 16 7.62 -8.72 3.51
C VAL A 16 8.88 -9.25 2.85
N GLY A 17 8.79 -9.71 1.59
CA GLY A 17 9.96 -10.18 0.83
C GLY A 17 10.99 -9.10 0.55
N ALA A 18 10.57 -7.85 0.38
CA ALA A 18 11.44 -6.70 0.16
C ALA A 18 12.01 -6.11 1.46
N LEU A 19 11.49 -6.49 2.64
CA LEU A 19 11.81 -5.89 3.94
C LEU A 19 13.31 -5.83 4.25
N PRO A 20 14.15 -6.87 4.03
CA PRO A 20 15.58 -6.80 4.33
C PRO A 20 16.29 -5.71 3.53
N LEU A 21 16.00 -5.60 2.22
CA LEU A 21 16.58 -4.55 1.37
C LEU A 21 16.01 -3.17 1.69
N ASN A 22 14.74 -3.10 2.10
CA ASN A 22 14.11 -1.85 2.51
C ASN A 22 14.75 -1.29 3.78
N LEU A 23 15.07 -2.15 4.77
CA LEU A 23 15.82 -1.79 5.98
C LEU A 23 17.18 -1.20 5.61
N GLU A 24 17.95 -1.91 4.78
CA GLU A 24 19.28 -1.47 4.36
C GLU A 24 19.22 -0.12 3.61
N CYS A 25 18.25 0.05 2.72
CA CYS A 25 18.07 1.30 1.98
C CYS A 25 17.68 2.47 2.90
N ALA A 26 16.74 2.25 3.83
CA ALA A 26 16.29 3.27 4.76
C ALA A 26 17.43 3.74 5.70
N GLU A 27 18.22 2.82 6.21
CA GLU A 27 19.39 3.15 7.02
C GLU A 27 20.42 3.99 6.22
N LYS A 28 20.69 3.63 4.97
CA LYS A 28 21.56 4.41 4.08
C LYS A 28 21.01 5.81 3.76
N LEU A 29 19.71 5.99 3.85
CA LEU A 29 19.02 7.27 3.65
C LEU A 29 18.93 8.11 4.92
N GLY A 30 19.47 7.61 6.04
CA GLY A 30 19.56 8.33 7.31
C GLY A 30 18.50 7.94 8.34
N ALA A 31 17.76 6.84 8.13
CA ALA A 31 16.92 6.29 9.19
C ALA A 31 17.81 5.67 10.28
N ARG A 32 17.50 5.98 11.54
CA ARG A 32 18.16 5.33 12.68
C ARG A 32 17.78 3.85 12.71
N LYS A 33 18.73 3.00 13.00
CA LYS A 33 18.53 1.54 13.01
C LYS A 33 17.40 1.11 13.94
N GLU A 34 17.31 1.70 15.13
CA GLU A 34 16.24 1.41 16.11
C GLU A 34 14.86 1.77 15.56
N VAL A 35 14.74 2.92 14.88
CA VAL A 35 13.49 3.38 14.26
C VAL A 35 13.15 2.51 13.06
N ALA A 36 14.10 2.26 12.17
CA ALA A 36 13.90 1.45 10.98
C ALA A 36 13.46 0.02 11.33
N SER A 37 14.10 -0.61 12.32
CA SER A 37 13.80 -1.96 12.77
C SER A 37 12.40 -2.11 13.39
N PHE A 38 11.77 -1.03 13.81
CA PHE A 38 10.39 -1.01 14.29
C PHE A 38 9.40 -0.59 13.21
N VAL A 39 9.68 0.53 12.54
CA VAL A 39 8.74 1.16 11.58
C VAL A 39 8.54 0.29 10.33
N LEU A 40 9.62 -0.24 9.74
CA LEU A 40 9.52 -0.96 8.48
C LEU A 40 8.79 -2.31 8.57
N PRO A 41 9.03 -3.18 9.58
CA PRO A 41 8.23 -4.40 9.74
C PRO A 41 6.76 -4.10 10.02
N LEU A 42 6.47 -3.05 10.81
CA LEU A 42 5.11 -2.61 11.07
C LEU A 42 4.46 -2.07 9.79
N GLY A 43 5.15 -1.22 9.05
CA GLY A 43 4.69 -0.65 7.78
C GLY A 43 4.38 -1.72 6.74
N ALA A 44 5.23 -2.74 6.61
CA ALA A 44 5.02 -3.85 5.68
C ALA A 44 3.69 -4.61 5.88
N THR A 45 3.00 -4.37 7.00
CA THR A 45 1.70 -4.98 7.32
C THR A 45 0.55 -3.98 7.41
N ILE A 46 0.79 -2.72 7.78
CA ILE A 46 -0.28 -1.74 8.00
C ILE A 46 -0.23 -0.54 7.02
N ASN A 47 0.92 -0.27 6.41
CA ASN A 47 1.07 0.86 5.48
C ASN A 47 0.96 0.36 4.04
N MET A 48 -0.26 0.29 3.53
CA MET A 48 -0.59 -0.23 2.21
C MET A 48 -1.16 0.87 1.30
N ASP A 49 -0.43 1.98 1.16
CA ASP A 49 -0.85 3.17 0.38
C ASP A 49 -1.19 2.84 -1.06
N GLY A 50 -0.31 2.11 -1.75
CA GLY A 50 -0.53 1.67 -3.12
C GLY A 50 -1.74 0.74 -3.24
N THR A 51 -2.01 -0.07 -2.21
CA THR A 51 -3.18 -0.95 -2.17
C THR A 51 -4.47 -0.14 -2.01
N ALA A 52 -4.49 0.88 -1.16
CA ALA A 52 -5.65 1.77 -1.00
C ALA A 52 -5.97 2.51 -2.31
N ILE A 53 -4.94 3.06 -2.97
CA ILE A 53 -5.08 3.73 -4.28
C ILE A 53 -5.63 2.75 -5.33
N TYR A 54 -5.07 1.56 -5.43
CA TYR A 54 -5.51 0.52 -6.35
C TYR A 54 -6.99 0.17 -6.15
N GLN A 55 -7.42 -0.05 -4.91
CA GLN A 55 -8.81 -0.41 -4.60
C GLN A 55 -9.77 0.70 -4.99
N GLY A 56 -9.43 1.96 -4.72
CA GLY A 56 -10.24 3.11 -5.12
C GLY A 56 -10.37 3.24 -6.64
N VAL A 57 -9.25 3.13 -7.37
CA VAL A 57 -9.24 3.19 -8.83
C VAL A 57 -10.03 2.03 -9.44
N CYS A 58 -9.84 0.80 -8.96
CA CYS A 58 -10.58 -0.36 -9.45
C CYS A 58 -12.08 -0.24 -9.20
N ALA A 59 -12.50 0.26 -8.03
CA ALA A 59 -13.91 0.44 -7.73
C ALA A 59 -14.58 1.43 -8.70
N VAL A 60 -13.94 2.58 -8.97
CA VAL A 60 -14.42 3.57 -9.94
C VAL A 60 -14.43 3.02 -11.36
N PHE A 61 -13.38 2.29 -11.75
CA PHE A 61 -13.29 1.66 -13.07
C PHE A 61 -14.41 0.63 -13.27
N ILE A 62 -14.61 -0.27 -12.29
CA ILE A 62 -15.68 -1.29 -12.34
C ILE A 62 -17.05 -0.62 -12.42
N ALA A 63 -17.33 0.40 -11.59
CA ALA A 63 -18.58 1.16 -11.67
C ALA A 63 -18.80 1.71 -13.08
N SER A 64 -17.77 2.28 -13.69
CA SER A 64 -17.85 2.82 -15.06
C SER A 64 -18.14 1.73 -16.10
N CYS A 65 -17.52 0.56 -15.97
CA CYS A 65 -17.76 -0.58 -16.89
C CYS A 65 -19.20 -1.11 -16.80
N TYR A 66 -19.81 -1.04 -15.63
CA TYR A 66 -21.21 -1.45 -15.42
C TYR A 66 -22.21 -0.30 -15.64
N GLY A 67 -21.76 0.88 -16.07
CA GLY A 67 -22.62 2.04 -16.28
C GLY A 67 -23.24 2.61 -14.99
N ILE A 68 -22.63 2.34 -13.84
CA ILE A 68 -23.09 2.79 -12.53
C ILE A 68 -22.47 4.15 -12.22
N ASN A 69 -23.30 5.18 -12.07
CA ASN A 69 -22.85 6.51 -11.67
C ASN A 69 -22.72 6.58 -10.14
N LEU A 70 -21.47 6.72 -9.66
CA LEU A 70 -21.18 6.84 -8.24
C LEU A 70 -21.53 8.25 -7.74
N THR A 71 -22.38 8.33 -6.74
CA THR A 71 -22.63 9.58 -5.98
C THR A 71 -21.40 9.98 -5.18
N LEU A 72 -21.30 11.25 -4.79
CA LEU A 72 -20.22 11.73 -3.94
C LEU A 72 -20.13 10.96 -2.62
N SER A 73 -21.30 10.63 -2.03
CA SER A 73 -21.35 9.81 -0.81
C SER A 73 -20.71 8.43 -1.01
N GLN A 74 -21.02 7.74 -2.12
CA GLN A 74 -20.43 6.43 -2.43
C GLN A 74 -18.93 6.56 -2.68
N GLN A 75 -18.46 7.62 -3.34
CA GLN A 75 -17.01 7.86 -3.53
C GLN A 75 -16.29 8.03 -2.19
N ILE A 76 -16.88 8.77 -1.25
CA ILE A 76 -16.31 8.91 0.11
C ILE A 76 -16.30 7.56 0.83
N VAL A 77 -17.34 6.75 0.73
CA VAL A 77 -17.40 5.41 1.31
C VAL A 77 -16.30 4.52 0.69
N ILE A 78 -16.10 4.56 -0.62
CA ILE A 78 -15.01 3.82 -1.30
C ILE A 78 -13.65 4.21 -0.70
N ILE A 79 -13.37 5.51 -0.56
CA ILE A 79 -12.09 5.98 -0.01
C ILE A 79 -11.89 5.46 1.42
N LEU A 80 -12.87 5.63 2.29
CA LEU A 80 -12.79 5.20 3.69
C LEU A 80 -12.63 3.67 3.79
N THR A 81 -13.42 2.93 3.03
CA THR A 81 -13.36 1.46 3.04
C THR A 81 -12.04 0.95 2.44
N ALA A 82 -11.53 1.57 1.37
CA ALA A 82 -10.25 1.21 0.78
C ALA A 82 -9.09 1.43 1.75
N VAL A 83 -9.08 2.56 2.49
CA VAL A 83 -8.08 2.82 3.52
C VAL A 83 -8.16 1.79 4.65
N LEU A 84 -9.36 1.49 5.16
CA LEU A 84 -9.53 0.48 6.21
C LEU A 84 -9.16 -0.93 5.73
N ALA A 85 -9.58 -1.31 4.52
CA ALA A 85 -9.25 -2.60 3.92
C ALA A 85 -7.75 -2.74 3.64
N SER A 86 -7.07 -1.66 3.27
CA SER A 86 -5.62 -1.67 3.01
C SER A 86 -4.83 -2.00 4.27
N VAL A 87 -5.21 -1.46 5.44
CA VAL A 87 -4.57 -1.77 6.73
C VAL A 87 -4.70 -3.25 7.10
N GLY A 88 -5.76 -3.93 6.66
CA GLY A 88 -5.94 -5.38 6.88
C GLY A 88 -5.30 -6.27 5.81
N THR A 89 -4.65 -5.68 4.81
CA THR A 89 -4.07 -6.42 3.69
C THR A 89 -2.70 -6.97 4.06
N ALA A 90 -2.49 -8.28 3.91
CA ALA A 90 -1.17 -8.88 4.14
C ALA A 90 -0.15 -8.44 3.07
N GLY A 91 1.11 -8.25 3.47
CA GLY A 91 2.21 -7.86 2.58
C GLY A 91 2.71 -9.00 1.66
N VAL A 92 1.80 -9.80 1.12
CA VAL A 92 2.05 -10.95 0.25
C VAL A 92 1.29 -10.83 -1.07
N PRO A 93 1.77 -11.47 -2.15
CA PRO A 93 1.15 -11.35 -3.48
C PRO A 93 -0.34 -11.71 -3.51
N GLY A 94 -1.14 -10.93 -4.21
CA GLY A 94 -2.57 -11.19 -4.46
C GLY A 94 -3.53 -10.79 -3.33
N SER A 95 -3.05 -10.41 -2.14
CA SER A 95 -3.90 -10.06 -1.00
C SER A 95 -4.81 -8.86 -1.25
N GLY A 96 -4.37 -7.89 -2.04
CA GLY A 96 -5.14 -6.68 -2.34
C GLY A 96 -6.42 -6.94 -3.14
N MET A 97 -6.44 -7.97 -3.99
CA MET A 97 -7.63 -8.33 -4.78
C MET A 97 -8.73 -8.91 -3.90
N ILE A 98 -8.37 -9.67 -2.86
CA ILE A 98 -9.35 -10.20 -1.90
C ILE A 98 -10.06 -9.05 -1.17
N MET A 99 -9.32 -8.03 -0.77
CA MET A 99 -9.87 -6.87 -0.06
C MET A 99 -10.66 -5.94 -0.98
N LEU A 100 -10.40 -5.96 -2.29
CA LEU A 100 -11.20 -5.21 -3.27
C LEU A 100 -12.67 -5.61 -3.24
N ALA A 101 -12.98 -6.90 -3.02
CA ALA A 101 -14.35 -7.38 -2.88
C ALA A 101 -15.12 -6.65 -1.77
N MET A 102 -14.48 -6.40 -0.62
CA MET A 102 -15.09 -5.65 0.49
C MET A 102 -15.39 -4.21 0.10
N VAL A 103 -14.49 -3.56 -0.64
CA VAL A 103 -14.69 -2.18 -1.11
C VAL A 103 -15.88 -2.12 -2.07
N LEU A 104 -15.98 -3.03 -3.03
CA LEU A 104 -17.09 -3.08 -3.97
C LEU A 104 -18.45 -3.30 -3.25
N GLN A 105 -18.48 -4.25 -2.32
CA GLN A 105 -19.67 -4.56 -1.53
C GLN A 105 -20.15 -3.36 -0.69
N SER A 106 -19.22 -2.55 -0.17
CA SER A 106 -19.56 -1.40 0.68
C SER A 106 -20.44 -0.35 0.00
N VAL A 107 -20.40 -0.31 -1.33
CA VAL A 107 -21.17 0.64 -2.16
C VAL A 107 -22.15 -0.05 -3.12
N GLY A 108 -22.36 -1.35 -2.95
CA GLY A 108 -23.30 -2.13 -3.77
C GLY A 108 -22.84 -2.37 -5.21
N LEU A 109 -21.53 -2.33 -5.48
CA LEU A 109 -20.96 -2.68 -6.78
C LEU A 109 -20.87 -4.20 -6.96
N PRO A 110 -21.01 -4.70 -8.20
CA PRO A 110 -20.93 -6.13 -8.49
C PRO A 110 -19.51 -6.65 -8.27
N VAL A 111 -19.38 -7.66 -7.40
CA VAL A 111 -18.09 -8.29 -7.07
C VAL A 111 -17.50 -9.03 -8.27
N GLU A 112 -18.35 -9.50 -9.18
CA GLU A 112 -17.99 -10.14 -10.45
C GLU A 112 -17.12 -9.22 -11.32
N GLY A 113 -17.22 -7.90 -11.14
CA GLY A 113 -16.39 -6.91 -11.79
C GLY A 113 -14.88 -7.06 -11.51
N ILE A 114 -14.50 -7.76 -10.45
CA ILE A 114 -13.11 -8.11 -10.18
C ILE A 114 -12.48 -8.87 -11.36
N ALA A 115 -13.24 -9.67 -12.08
CA ALA A 115 -12.77 -10.38 -13.26
C ALA A 115 -12.21 -9.46 -14.35
N LEU A 116 -12.68 -8.21 -14.43
CA LEU A 116 -12.19 -7.21 -15.40
C LEU A 116 -10.75 -6.76 -15.12
N VAL A 117 -10.33 -6.80 -13.86
CA VAL A 117 -8.98 -6.36 -13.43
C VAL A 117 -8.06 -7.53 -13.10
N ALA A 118 -8.61 -8.72 -12.87
CA ALA A 118 -7.84 -9.90 -12.46
C ALA A 118 -6.71 -10.28 -13.43
N GLY A 119 -6.93 -10.10 -14.73
CA GLY A 119 -5.93 -10.43 -15.76
C GLY A 119 -4.66 -9.57 -15.72
N ILE A 120 -4.74 -8.37 -15.17
CA ILE A 120 -3.63 -7.42 -15.06
C ILE A 120 -3.23 -7.14 -13.61
N ASP A 121 -3.92 -7.76 -12.64
CA ASP A 121 -3.66 -7.53 -11.20
C ASP A 121 -2.20 -7.77 -10.82
N ARG A 122 -1.53 -8.75 -11.43
CA ARG A 122 -0.12 -9.00 -11.15
C ARG A 122 0.77 -7.78 -11.38
N LEU A 123 0.55 -7.04 -12.46
CA LEU A 123 1.31 -5.81 -12.76
C LEU A 123 1.00 -4.72 -11.74
N PHE A 124 -0.28 -4.57 -11.38
CA PHE A 124 -0.68 -3.63 -10.34
C PHE A 124 -0.11 -4.02 -8.98
N ASP A 125 -0.06 -5.31 -8.65
CA ASP A 125 0.52 -5.81 -7.40
C ASP A 125 2.00 -5.45 -7.27
N MET A 126 2.76 -5.61 -8.34
CA MET A 126 4.17 -5.20 -8.41
C MET A 126 4.32 -3.69 -8.18
N GLY A 127 3.49 -2.88 -8.84
CA GLY A 127 3.50 -1.42 -8.72
C GLY A 127 3.10 -0.94 -7.32
N ARG A 128 1.97 -1.42 -6.79
CA ARG A 128 1.47 -1.01 -5.46
C ARG A 128 2.41 -1.41 -4.33
N THR A 129 3.05 -2.59 -4.43
CA THR A 129 4.05 -3.02 -3.46
C THR A 129 5.24 -2.06 -3.43
N THR A 130 5.70 -1.60 -4.59
CA THR A 130 6.77 -0.62 -4.69
C THR A 130 6.40 0.70 -4.01
N VAL A 131 5.16 1.16 -4.17
CA VAL A 131 4.65 2.37 -3.48
C VAL A 131 4.62 2.14 -1.97
N ASN A 132 4.09 1.01 -1.51
CA ASN A 132 3.96 0.68 -0.08
C ASN A 132 5.32 0.75 0.63
N ILE A 133 6.33 0.04 0.14
CA ILE A 133 7.66 0.02 0.77
C ILE A 133 8.37 1.37 0.73
N THR A 134 8.05 2.21 -0.26
CA THR A 134 8.61 3.56 -0.37
C THR A 134 8.02 4.45 0.72
N GLY A 135 6.72 4.33 0.99
CA GLY A 135 6.05 4.99 2.11
C GLY A 135 6.65 4.59 3.46
N ASP A 136 6.90 3.29 3.66
CA ASP A 136 7.53 2.76 4.87
C ASP A 136 8.90 3.41 5.11
N ALA A 137 9.76 3.42 4.09
CA ALA A 137 11.09 4.00 4.20
C ALA A 137 11.04 5.51 4.44
N ALA A 138 10.15 6.23 3.76
CA ALA A 138 9.94 7.66 3.98
C ALA A 138 9.52 7.95 5.41
N CYS A 139 8.58 7.17 5.97
CA CYS A 139 8.16 7.28 7.36
C CYS A 139 9.33 7.08 8.32
N ALA A 140 10.12 6.01 8.14
CA ALA A 140 11.27 5.71 8.99
C ALA A 140 12.31 6.85 9.00
N VAL A 141 12.62 7.43 7.84
CA VAL A 141 13.55 8.56 7.71
C VAL A 141 12.99 9.81 8.38
N ILE A 142 11.71 10.13 8.16
CA ILE A 142 11.06 11.31 8.76
C ILE A 142 11.02 11.19 10.29
N VAL A 143 10.60 10.03 10.82
CA VAL A 143 10.53 9.79 12.26
C VAL A 143 11.92 9.91 12.89
N SER A 144 12.94 9.31 12.27
CA SER A 144 14.34 9.40 12.74
C SER A 144 14.80 10.85 12.82
N HIS A 145 14.52 11.65 11.79
CA HIS A 145 14.89 13.06 11.77
C HIS A 145 14.15 13.90 12.85
N LEU A 146 12.88 13.60 13.10
CA LEU A 146 12.10 14.27 14.15
C LEU A 146 12.62 13.91 15.54
N GLU A 147 12.97 12.65 15.79
CA GLU A 147 13.58 12.19 17.04
C GLU A 147 14.92 12.87 17.30
N ASP A 148 15.80 12.92 16.30
CA ASP A 148 17.09 13.59 16.41
C ASP A 148 16.96 15.07 16.78
N LYS A 149 15.95 15.76 16.20
CA LYS A 149 15.64 17.15 16.57
C LYS A 149 15.14 17.27 18.00
N ARG A 150 14.39 16.31 18.50
CA ARG A 150 13.88 16.27 19.87
C ARG A 150 15.02 16.05 20.86
N LEU A 151 15.89 15.09 20.60
CA LEU A 151 17.06 14.78 21.44
C LEU A 151 18.06 15.94 21.54
N LYS A 152 18.21 16.74 20.48
CA LYS A 152 19.07 17.93 20.49
C LYS A 152 18.49 19.10 21.29
N LYS A 153 17.22 19.06 21.65
CA LYS A 153 16.55 20.12 22.43
C LYS A 153 16.38 19.74 23.92
N ALA A 154 16.56 18.48 24.27
CA ALA A 154 16.57 17.98 25.64
C ALA A 154 17.96 18.02 26.25
#